data_3f29ae00121aa768dbd472cb75bb72d8
#
_entry.id   3f29ae00121aa768dbd472cb75bb72d8
#
_cell.length_a   1.000
_cell.length_b   1.000
_cell.length_c   1.000
_cell.angle_alpha   90.00
_cell.angle_beta   90.00
_cell.angle_gamma   90.00
#
_symmetry.space_group_name_H-M   'P 1'
#
loop_
_entity.id
_entity.type
_entity.pdbx_description
1 polymer ?
#
loop_
_entity_poly.entity_id
_entity_poly.type
_entity_poly.pdbx_seq_one_letter_code
_entity_poly.pdbx_strand_id
1 'polypeptide(L)'
;MKKSDITKIKPGTKFSRSSYGTVVRKDYDTVLVKNEEGMEWSIGKPIFEAEFYTPDQYDEVKEVTRTDMAELIITNPRIIMSVRFRKQPDKKDLLTTVKKLLDDAEAGAKRLSDRKLSSLLADATAGEERTMIGRHHGNQDEFGRLQFTDMEATGHNLRTIDTRTVEEAIFGGVKYVLKG
;
A
#
# COMPACT_ATOMS: atom_id res chain seq x y z
N MET A 1 12.60 -17.85 -0.11
CA MET A 1 12.66 -16.39 0.16
C MET A 1 13.72 -15.80 -0.75
N LYS A 2 13.33 -15.06 -1.79
CA LYS A 2 14.27 -14.30 -2.61
C LYS A 2 14.75 -13.13 -1.79
N LYS A 3 15.99 -13.08 -1.63
CA LYS A 3 16.70 -11.95 -1.09
C LYS A 3 16.72 -10.86 -2.14
N SER A 4 16.74 -9.61 -1.72
CA SER A 4 16.82 -8.50 -2.65
C SER A 4 17.97 -8.74 -3.65
N ASP A 5 17.61 -8.80 -4.92
CA ASP A 5 18.62 -8.91 -5.98
C ASP A 5 19.40 -7.60 -6.02
N ILE A 6 20.59 -7.62 -5.43
CA ILE A 6 21.43 -6.43 -5.27
C ILE A 6 21.79 -5.79 -6.62
N THR A 7 21.70 -6.55 -7.72
CA THR A 7 21.95 -6.00 -9.06
C THR A 7 20.88 -4.99 -9.47
N LYS A 8 19.67 -5.12 -8.93
CA LYS A 8 18.53 -4.23 -9.20
C LYS A 8 18.44 -3.04 -8.25
N ILE A 9 19.19 -3.07 -7.15
CA ILE A 9 19.16 -1.99 -6.17
C ILE A 9 19.92 -0.77 -6.70
N LYS A 10 19.29 0.39 -6.67
CA LYS A 10 19.80 1.68 -7.10
C LYS A 10 19.82 2.67 -5.92
N PRO A 11 20.62 3.73 -5.97
CA PRO A 11 20.49 4.84 -5.03
C PRO A 11 19.03 5.32 -4.98
N GLY A 12 18.53 5.58 -3.77
CA GLY A 12 17.11 5.90 -3.54
C GLY A 12 16.23 4.69 -3.30
N THR A 13 16.68 3.45 -3.53
CA THR A 13 15.90 2.24 -3.22
C THR A 13 15.66 2.17 -1.71
N LYS A 14 14.40 2.02 -1.34
CA LYS A 14 13.97 1.82 0.05
C LYS A 14 14.05 0.35 0.40
N PHE A 15 14.40 0.04 1.64
CA PHE A 15 14.47 -1.34 2.13
C PHE A 15 13.83 -1.46 3.50
N SER A 16 13.42 -2.66 3.85
CA SER A 16 12.74 -2.98 5.10
C SER A 16 13.48 -4.09 5.85
N ARG A 17 13.79 -3.82 7.11
CA ARG A 17 14.19 -4.76 8.14
C ARG A 17 13.51 -4.33 9.44
N SER A 18 14.08 -4.65 10.59
CA SER A 18 13.69 -4.06 11.90
C SER A 18 13.82 -2.53 11.94
N SER A 19 14.61 -1.94 11.05
CA SER A 19 14.72 -0.50 10.82
C SER A 19 14.58 -0.19 9.32
N TYR A 20 13.79 0.84 9.03
CA TYR A 20 13.63 1.35 7.66
C TYR A 20 14.83 2.15 7.21
N GLY A 21 15.13 2.09 5.93
CA GLY A 21 16.18 2.90 5.36
C GLY A 21 16.06 3.08 3.85
N THR A 22 16.86 3.99 3.35
CA THR A 22 17.03 4.27 1.93
C THR A 22 18.45 3.97 1.52
N VAL A 23 18.63 3.29 0.39
CA VAL A 23 19.96 3.09 -0.19
C VAL A 23 20.47 4.42 -0.71
N VAL A 24 21.60 4.87 -0.15
CA VAL A 24 22.27 6.10 -0.56
C VAL A 24 23.22 5.81 -1.73
N ARG A 25 24.09 4.81 -1.55
CA ARG A 25 25.10 4.43 -2.52
C ARG A 25 25.40 2.93 -2.45
N LYS A 26 25.76 2.36 -3.56
CA LYS A 26 26.24 1.00 -3.69
C LYS A 26 27.72 1.01 -4.12
N ASP A 27 28.57 0.56 -3.25
CA ASP A 27 30.01 0.37 -3.50
C ASP A 27 30.30 -1.07 -3.97
N TYR A 28 31.59 -1.45 -4.11
CA TYR A 28 31.95 -2.77 -4.61
C TYR A 28 31.42 -3.91 -3.73
N ASP A 29 31.58 -3.83 -2.43
CA ASP A 29 31.21 -4.87 -1.43
C ASP A 29 30.30 -4.38 -0.31
N THR A 30 29.90 -3.13 -0.34
CA THR A 30 29.02 -2.54 0.66
C THR A 30 27.86 -1.78 0.02
N VAL A 31 26.81 -1.60 0.81
CA VAL A 31 25.67 -0.72 0.52
C VAL A 31 25.64 0.34 1.61
N LEU A 32 25.78 1.60 1.26
CA LEU A 32 25.58 2.72 2.17
C LEU A 32 24.07 2.99 2.27
N VAL A 33 23.57 2.96 3.47
CA VAL A 33 22.15 3.15 3.76
C VAL A 33 21.96 4.27 4.75
N LYS A 34 20.76 4.86 4.74
CA LYS A 34 20.37 5.98 5.60
C LYS A 34 19.00 5.70 6.22
N ASN A 35 18.87 5.89 7.53
CA ASN A 35 17.57 5.79 8.22
C ASN A 35 16.75 7.08 8.12
N GLU A 36 15.55 7.08 8.70
CA GLU A 36 14.64 8.23 8.73
C GLU A 36 15.22 9.43 9.49
N GLU A 37 16.08 9.18 10.47
CA GLU A 37 16.73 10.20 11.28
C GLU A 37 17.95 10.83 10.58
N GLY A 38 18.28 10.33 9.39
CA GLY A 38 19.39 10.81 8.59
C GLY A 38 20.72 10.15 8.91
N MET A 39 20.77 9.18 9.80
CA MET A 39 21.98 8.42 10.12
C MET A 39 22.37 7.51 8.95
N GLU A 40 23.65 7.52 8.58
CA GLU A 40 24.18 6.70 7.51
C GLU A 40 25.11 5.61 8.06
N TRP A 41 25.02 4.41 7.50
CA TRP A 41 25.97 3.32 7.80
C TRP A 41 26.14 2.40 6.59
N SER A 42 27.25 1.68 6.56
CA SER A 42 27.56 0.72 5.51
C SER A 42 27.21 -0.70 5.95
N ILE A 43 26.59 -1.44 5.05
CA ILE A 43 26.24 -2.85 5.24
C ILE A 43 26.95 -3.66 4.16
N GLY A 44 27.60 -4.75 4.53
CA GLY A 44 28.20 -5.67 3.55
C GLY A 44 27.14 -6.24 2.61
N LYS A 45 27.41 -6.28 1.30
CA LYS A 45 26.46 -6.80 0.30
C LYS A 45 25.87 -8.16 0.64
N PRO A 46 26.66 -9.17 1.06
CA PRO A 46 26.11 -10.46 1.44
C PRO A 46 25.10 -10.38 2.59
N ILE A 47 25.35 -9.50 3.56
CA ILE A 47 24.42 -9.26 4.68
C ILE A 47 23.18 -8.53 4.20
N PHE A 48 23.36 -7.50 3.36
CA PHE A 48 22.24 -6.77 2.80
C PHE A 48 21.33 -7.69 1.97
N GLU A 49 21.89 -8.49 1.09
CA GLU A 49 21.15 -9.48 0.30
C GLU A 49 20.44 -10.53 1.17
N ALA A 50 21.06 -10.91 2.30
CA ALA A 50 20.51 -11.92 3.19
C ALA A 50 19.33 -11.42 4.04
N GLU A 51 19.33 -10.14 4.40
CA GLU A 51 18.52 -9.63 5.49
C GLU A 51 17.52 -8.55 5.08
N PHE A 52 17.73 -7.89 3.93
CA PHE A 52 16.91 -6.76 3.52
C PHE A 52 16.07 -7.08 2.29
N TYR A 53 14.82 -6.65 2.33
CA TYR A 53 13.89 -6.75 1.23
C TYR A 53 13.46 -5.35 0.80
N THR A 54 13.34 -5.14 -0.50
CA THR A 54 12.58 -4.00 -1.01
C THR A 54 11.10 -4.24 -0.74
N PRO A 55 10.34 -3.23 -0.32
CA PRO A 55 8.96 -3.43 0.12
C PRO A 55 8.02 -3.98 -0.95
N ASP A 56 8.39 -3.88 -2.21
CA ASP A 56 7.65 -4.32 -3.40
C ASP A 56 8.13 -5.67 -3.97
N GLN A 57 9.21 -6.26 -3.40
CA GLN A 57 9.72 -7.56 -3.85
C GLN A 57 9.11 -8.71 -3.02
N TYR A 58 8.75 -9.76 -3.71
CA TYR A 58 8.20 -10.97 -3.11
C TYR A 58 8.59 -12.22 -3.90
N ASP A 59 8.55 -13.36 -3.22
CA ASP A 59 8.84 -14.68 -3.76
C ASP A 59 7.68 -15.62 -3.68
N GLU A 60 6.80 -15.33 -2.74
CA GLU A 60 5.66 -16.15 -2.42
C GLU A 60 4.40 -15.32 -2.55
N VAL A 61 3.35 -15.93 -3.12
CA VAL A 61 2.01 -15.33 -3.18
C VAL A 61 1.08 -16.18 -2.33
N LYS A 62 0.36 -15.53 -1.42
CA LYS A 62 -0.65 -16.18 -0.56
C LYS A 62 -2.00 -15.54 -0.78
N GLU A 63 -2.98 -16.37 -1.04
CA GLU A 63 -4.38 -15.96 -1.03
C GLU A 63 -4.91 -15.97 0.40
N VAL A 64 -5.52 -14.87 0.81
CA VAL A 64 -6.05 -14.69 2.16
C VAL A 64 -7.47 -14.14 2.12
N THR A 65 -8.23 -14.38 3.18
CA THR A 65 -9.54 -13.74 3.34
C THR A 65 -9.36 -12.25 3.70
N ARG A 66 -10.43 -11.49 3.59
CA ARG A 66 -10.42 -10.06 3.98
C ARG A 66 -10.11 -9.88 5.46
N THR A 67 -10.61 -10.77 6.31
CA THR A 67 -10.32 -10.75 7.75
C THR A 67 -8.85 -11.04 8.02
N ASP A 68 -8.31 -12.08 7.40
CA ASP A 68 -6.89 -12.42 7.55
C ASP A 68 -5.98 -11.30 7.03
N MET A 69 -6.34 -10.65 5.92
CA MET A 69 -5.59 -9.50 5.40
C MET A 69 -5.54 -8.36 6.41
N ALA A 70 -6.68 -8.02 7.00
CA ALA A 70 -6.73 -6.98 8.03
C ALA A 70 -5.90 -7.35 9.26
N GLU A 71 -6.02 -8.59 9.74
CA GLU A 71 -5.26 -9.09 10.88
C GLU A 71 -3.74 -9.10 10.60
N LEU A 72 -3.34 -9.58 9.43
CA LEU A 72 -1.94 -9.56 8.99
C LEU A 72 -1.34 -8.15 9.02
N ILE A 73 -2.08 -7.16 8.55
CA ILE A 73 -1.61 -5.77 8.59
C ILE A 73 -1.52 -5.30 10.04
N ILE A 74 -2.59 -5.45 10.83
CA ILE A 74 -2.69 -4.94 12.21
C ILE A 74 -1.60 -5.54 13.12
N THR A 75 -1.32 -6.83 12.97
CA THR A 75 -0.35 -7.55 13.81
C THR A 75 1.12 -7.28 13.45
N ASN A 76 1.35 -6.56 12.36
CA ASN A 76 2.70 -6.21 11.89
C ASN A 76 2.97 -4.69 11.92
N PRO A 77 2.84 -4.04 13.10
CA PRO A 77 3.14 -2.61 13.23
C PRO A 77 4.62 -2.33 12.96
N ARG A 78 4.91 -1.17 12.40
CA ARG A 78 6.26 -0.71 12.07
C ARG A 78 6.99 -1.47 10.96
N ILE A 79 6.43 -2.56 10.46
CA ILE A 79 6.95 -3.21 9.25
C ILE A 79 6.57 -2.35 8.05
N ILE A 80 7.53 -2.11 7.17
CA ILE A 80 7.24 -1.45 5.91
C ILE A 80 6.63 -2.46 4.97
N MET A 81 5.50 -2.07 4.42
CA MET A 81 4.76 -2.87 3.47
C MET A 81 4.32 -2.01 2.29
N SER A 82 4.23 -2.63 1.13
CA SER A 82 3.49 -2.08 0.00
C SER A 82 2.05 -2.52 0.15
N VAL A 83 1.10 -1.59 0.17
CA VAL A 83 -0.32 -1.88 0.25
C VAL A 83 -1.06 -1.29 -0.94
N ARG A 84 -1.90 -2.11 -1.58
CA ARG A 84 -2.84 -1.69 -2.61
C ARG A 84 -4.23 -1.70 -2.02
N PHE A 85 -4.89 -0.57 -2.07
CA PHE A 85 -6.20 -0.37 -1.46
C PHE A 85 -7.06 0.56 -2.30
N ARG A 86 -8.37 0.51 -2.08
CA ARG A 86 -9.31 1.48 -2.66
C ARG A 86 -9.56 2.61 -1.69
N LYS A 87 -9.21 3.83 -2.11
CA LYS A 87 -9.59 5.03 -1.37
C LYS A 87 -11.10 5.17 -1.44
N GLN A 88 -11.77 5.21 -0.30
CA GLN A 88 -13.19 5.52 -0.29
C GLN A 88 -13.41 6.92 -0.88
N PRO A 89 -14.37 7.08 -1.79
CA PRO A 89 -14.69 8.38 -2.35
C PRO A 89 -15.12 9.33 -1.23
N ASP A 90 -14.73 10.57 -1.35
CA ASP A 90 -15.22 11.62 -0.44
C ASP A 90 -16.76 11.67 -0.56
N LYS A 91 -17.43 11.88 0.57
CA LYS A 91 -18.90 12.00 0.63
C LYS A 91 -19.43 13.05 -0.36
N LYS A 92 -18.66 14.12 -0.57
CA LYS A 92 -18.98 15.18 -1.53
C LYS A 92 -18.91 14.69 -2.97
N ASP A 93 -17.87 13.92 -3.31
CA ASP A 93 -17.68 13.36 -4.65
C ASP A 93 -18.75 12.33 -4.97
N LEU A 94 -19.10 11.49 -3.99
CA LEU A 94 -20.19 10.52 -4.10
C LEU A 94 -21.54 11.22 -4.37
N LEU A 95 -21.85 12.24 -3.59
CA LEU A 95 -23.08 13.02 -3.76
C LEU A 95 -23.14 13.72 -5.14
N THR A 96 -22.03 14.25 -5.59
CA THR A 96 -21.93 14.89 -6.92
C THR A 96 -22.17 13.88 -8.03
N THR A 97 -21.59 12.68 -7.92
CA THR A 97 -21.76 11.60 -8.91
C THR A 97 -23.20 11.09 -8.91
N VAL A 98 -23.80 10.85 -7.74
CA VAL A 98 -25.21 10.43 -7.62
C VAL A 98 -26.14 11.48 -8.20
N LYS A 99 -25.92 12.76 -7.88
CA LYS A 99 -26.72 13.86 -8.42
C LYS A 99 -26.64 13.92 -9.95
N LYS A 100 -25.46 13.82 -10.53
CA LYS A 100 -25.29 13.78 -11.98
C LYS A 100 -26.01 12.60 -12.62
N LEU A 101 -25.97 11.40 -12.01
CA LEU A 101 -26.70 10.24 -12.51
C LEU A 101 -28.23 10.43 -12.46
N LEU A 102 -28.74 11.13 -11.43
CA LEU A 102 -30.15 11.48 -11.32
C LEU A 102 -30.56 12.52 -12.38
N ASP A 103 -29.78 13.57 -12.54
CA ASP A 103 -30.02 14.64 -13.54
C ASP A 103 -30.02 14.05 -14.98
N ASP A 104 -29.10 13.12 -15.30
CA ASP A 104 -29.04 12.40 -16.57
C ASP A 104 -30.26 11.49 -16.78
N ALA A 105 -30.77 10.88 -15.72
CA ALA A 105 -32.00 10.05 -15.78
C ALA A 105 -33.27 10.89 -15.99
N GLU A 106 -33.37 12.05 -15.36
CA GLU A 106 -34.49 12.98 -15.50
C GLU A 106 -34.51 13.66 -16.86
N ALA A 107 -33.35 13.94 -17.47
CA ALA A 107 -33.22 14.57 -18.79
C ALA A 107 -33.67 13.68 -19.95
N GLY A 108 -34.25 12.51 -19.72
CA GLY A 108 -34.78 11.62 -20.74
C GLY A 108 -33.71 10.86 -21.54
N ALA A 109 -32.46 10.89 -21.09
CA ALA A 109 -31.44 10.01 -21.60
C ALA A 109 -31.85 8.56 -21.33
N LYS A 110 -31.99 7.74 -22.38
CA LYS A 110 -32.35 6.33 -22.39
C LYS A 110 -32.40 5.68 -21.00
N ARG A 111 -33.56 5.14 -20.60
CA ARG A 111 -33.69 4.36 -19.37
C ARG A 111 -32.49 3.43 -19.20
N LEU A 112 -31.62 3.80 -18.30
CA LEU A 112 -30.51 2.92 -17.91
C LEU A 112 -31.14 1.65 -17.35
N SER A 113 -30.75 0.50 -17.87
CA SER A 113 -31.21 -0.76 -17.27
C SER A 113 -30.66 -0.81 -15.83
N ASP A 114 -31.42 -1.42 -14.92
CA ASP A 114 -31.04 -1.55 -13.50
C ASP A 114 -29.62 -2.12 -13.34
N ARG A 115 -29.23 -3.02 -14.23
CA ARG A 115 -27.89 -3.60 -14.27
C ARG A 115 -26.82 -2.54 -14.58
N LYS A 116 -27.07 -1.63 -15.50
CA LYS A 116 -26.14 -0.56 -15.86
C LYS A 116 -26.07 0.51 -14.78
N LEU A 117 -27.19 0.82 -14.14
CA LEU A 117 -27.23 1.75 -12.99
C LEU A 117 -26.47 1.15 -11.79
N SER A 118 -26.67 -0.13 -11.50
CA SER A 118 -25.96 -0.84 -10.44
C SER A 118 -24.44 -0.89 -10.71
N SER A 119 -24.03 -1.11 -11.96
CA SER A 119 -22.62 -1.07 -12.34
C SER A 119 -22.01 0.32 -12.16
N LEU A 120 -22.69 1.37 -12.62
CA LEU A 120 -22.21 2.75 -12.47
C LEU A 120 -22.13 3.19 -11.00
N LEU A 121 -23.09 2.77 -10.18
CA LEU A 121 -23.04 3.00 -8.74
C LEU A 121 -21.91 2.22 -8.08
N ALA A 122 -21.68 0.97 -8.46
CA ALA A 122 -20.59 0.16 -7.96
C ALA A 122 -19.24 0.81 -8.32
N ASP A 123 -19.05 1.26 -9.55
CA ASP A 123 -17.84 1.95 -10.01
C ASP A 123 -17.63 3.27 -9.25
N ALA A 124 -18.70 4.05 -9.07
CA ALA A 124 -18.64 5.31 -8.33
C ALA A 124 -18.33 5.12 -6.84
N THR A 125 -18.76 4.00 -6.25
CA THR A 125 -18.54 3.67 -4.83
C THR A 125 -17.26 2.89 -4.61
N ALA A 126 -16.70 2.25 -5.64
CA ALA A 126 -15.49 1.43 -5.54
C ALA A 126 -14.26 2.23 -5.10
N GLY A 127 -14.26 3.53 -5.40
CA GLY A 127 -13.14 4.42 -5.07
C GLY A 127 -11.94 4.22 -5.99
N GLU A 128 -10.99 5.13 -5.87
CA GLU A 128 -9.75 5.12 -6.64
C GLU A 128 -8.78 4.06 -6.08
N GLU A 129 -8.26 3.18 -6.93
CA GLU A 129 -7.19 2.28 -6.56
C GLU A 129 -5.89 3.04 -6.33
N ARG A 130 -5.24 2.75 -5.23
CA ARG A 130 -3.96 3.36 -4.84
C ARG A 130 -3.00 2.33 -4.31
N THR A 131 -1.74 2.52 -4.61
CA THR A 131 -0.64 1.79 -3.99
C THR A 131 0.16 2.75 -3.14
N MET A 132 0.58 2.29 -1.97
CA MET A 132 1.40 3.05 -1.05
C MET A 132 2.45 2.15 -0.42
N ILE A 133 3.65 2.68 -0.28
CA ILE A 133 4.71 2.06 0.53
C ILE A 133 4.77 2.80 1.85
N GLY A 134 4.53 2.09 2.94
CA GLY A 134 4.49 2.72 4.26
C GLY A 134 4.45 1.73 5.41
N ARG A 135 4.37 2.28 6.61
CA ARG A 135 4.18 1.51 7.84
C ARG A 135 3.09 2.13 8.69
N HIS A 136 2.39 1.30 9.45
CA HIS A 136 1.43 1.82 10.42
C HIS A 136 1.99 1.84 11.83
N HIS A 137 1.36 2.62 12.70
CA HIS A 137 1.81 2.86 14.07
C HIS A 137 1.10 1.98 15.12
N GLY A 138 0.31 1.01 14.69
CA GLY A 138 -0.37 0.02 15.55
C GLY A 138 -1.73 0.43 16.08
N ASN A 139 -2.13 1.69 15.99
CA ASN A 139 -3.42 2.14 16.50
C ASN A 139 -4.49 2.10 15.40
N GLN A 140 -5.44 1.20 15.57
CA GLN A 140 -6.65 1.14 14.75
C GLN A 140 -7.75 1.96 15.43
N ASP A 141 -8.50 2.74 14.66
CA ASP A 141 -9.69 3.42 15.17
C ASP A 141 -10.90 2.47 15.25
N GLU A 142 -11.99 2.95 15.83
CA GLU A 142 -13.26 2.20 15.97
C GLU A 142 -13.89 1.77 14.63
N PHE A 143 -13.46 2.38 13.52
CA PHE A 143 -13.94 2.08 12.17
C PHE A 143 -13.02 1.12 11.38
N GLY A 144 -11.99 0.58 12.00
CA GLY A 144 -11.05 -0.33 11.34
C GLY A 144 -10.00 0.38 10.48
N ARG A 145 -9.74 1.66 10.73
CA ARG A 145 -8.76 2.44 9.97
C ARG A 145 -7.44 2.55 10.72
N LEU A 146 -6.35 2.45 9.99
CA LEU A 146 -4.99 2.57 10.50
C LEU A 146 -4.33 3.85 9.97
N GLN A 147 -3.54 4.49 10.81
CA GLN A 147 -2.66 5.56 10.37
C GLN A 147 -1.34 4.98 9.86
N PHE A 148 -1.04 5.26 8.61
CA PHE A 148 0.20 4.91 7.94
C PHE A 148 1.07 6.13 7.73
N THR A 149 2.37 5.96 7.88
CA THR A 149 3.36 6.88 7.35
C THR A 149 3.67 6.46 5.92
N ASP A 150 3.27 7.27 4.95
CA ASP A 150 3.59 7.10 3.54
C ASP A 150 5.05 7.49 3.30
N MET A 151 5.87 6.51 2.90
CA MET A 151 7.31 6.69 2.78
C MET A 151 7.73 7.33 1.45
N GLU A 152 6.79 7.52 0.53
CA GLU A 152 7.03 8.15 -0.76
C GLU A 152 6.50 9.57 -0.85
N ALA A 153 5.65 9.95 0.12
CA ALA A 153 5.08 11.28 0.16
C ALA A 153 6.13 12.33 0.54
N THR A 154 6.17 13.41 -0.22
CA THR A 154 6.90 14.62 0.13
C THR A 154 5.99 15.53 0.96
N GLY A 155 6.46 15.95 2.15
CA GLY A 155 5.69 16.80 3.06
C GLY A 155 4.85 16.00 4.06
N HIS A 156 3.55 16.32 4.18
CA HIS A 156 2.67 15.59 5.11
C HIS A 156 2.45 14.15 4.64
N ASN A 157 3.01 13.22 5.39
CA ASN A 157 3.11 11.82 5.01
C ASN A 157 2.17 10.87 5.77
N LEU A 158 1.36 11.39 6.71
CA LEU A 158 0.35 10.59 7.39
C LEU A 158 -0.86 10.35 6.49
N ARG A 159 -1.23 9.08 6.35
CA ARG A 159 -2.39 8.63 5.59
C ARG A 159 -3.25 7.71 6.44
N THR A 160 -4.55 7.81 6.30
CA THR A 160 -5.48 6.88 6.93
C THR A 160 -5.93 5.86 5.89
N ILE A 161 -5.73 4.58 6.20
CA ILE A 161 -6.15 3.46 5.35
C ILE A 161 -7.22 2.67 6.09
N ASP A 162 -8.32 2.40 5.42
CA ASP A 162 -9.32 1.44 5.87
C ASP A 162 -8.85 0.03 5.50
N THR A 163 -8.54 -0.78 6.50
CA THR A 163 -8.02 -2.14 6.28
C THR A 163 -8.98 -3.03 5.49
N ARG A 164 -10.28 -2.71 5.52
CA ARG A 164 -11.31 -3.42 4.76
C ARG A 164 -11.22 -3.19 3.26
N THR A 165 -10.53 -2.13 2.83
CA THR A 165 -10.37 -1.78 1.42
C THR A 165 -9.04 -2.25 0.83
N VAL A 166 -8.19 -2.88 1.63
CA VAL A 166 -6.92 -3.41 1.17
C VAL A 166 -7.16 -4.68 0.35
N GLU A 167 -6.64 -4.70 -0.85
CA GLU A 167 -6.74 -5.82 -1.80
C GLU A 167 -5.45 -6.63 -1.89
N GLU A 168 -4.34 -5.97 -1.60
CA GLU A 168 -3.02 -6.57 -1.68
C GLU A 168 -2.09 -5.95 -0.63
N ALA A 169 -1.25 -6.77 -0.02
CA ALA A 169 -0.17 -6.32 0.85
C ALA A 169 1.11 -7.11 0.56
N ILE A 170 2.26 -6.44 0.50
CA ILE A 170 3.56 -7.07 0.30
C ILE A 170 4.46 -6.68 1.46
N PHE A 171 4.95 -7.65 2.20
CA PHE A 171 5.96 -7.47 3.24
C PHE A 171 6.64 -8.80 3.58
N GLY A 172 7.86 -8.71 4.09
CA GLY A 172 8.64 -9.89 4.46
C GLY A 172 8.90 -10.87 3.30
N GLY A 173 8.89 -10.39 2.04
CA GLY A 173 9.07 -11.22 0.85
C GLY A 173 7.83 -12.03 0.46
N VAL A 174 6.68 -11.75 1.03
CA VAL A 174 5.40 -12.40 0.72
C VAL A 174 4.40 -11.39 0.22
N LYS A 175 3.73 -11.72 -0.88
CA LYS A 175 2.60 -10.99 -1.41
C LYS A 175 1.31 -11.67 -0.97
N TYR A 176 0.49 -10.95 -0.23
CA TYR A 176 -0.84 -11.38 0.17
C TYR A 176 -1.87 -10.74 -0.76
N VAL A 177 -2.78 -11.56 -1.29
CA VAL A 177 -3.87 -11.12 -2.18
C VAL A 177 -5.19 -11.62 -1.67
N LEU A 178 -6.26 -10.86 -1.86
CA LEU A 178 -7.59 -11.33 -1.49
C LEU A 178 -8.01 -12.51 -2.37
N LYS A 179 -8.62 -13.52 -1.73
CA LYS A 179 -9.38 -14.53 -2.45
C LYS A 179 -10.49 -13.89 -3.25
N GLY A 180 -10.54 -14.19 -4.55
CA GLY A 180 -11.61 -13.80 -5.44
C GLY A 180 -12.95 -14.47 -5.10
#